data_8e8075104824d23aac119950a68e81f0
#
_entry.id   8e8075104824d23aac119950a68e81f0
#
_cell.length_a   1.000
_cell.length_b   1.000
_cell.length_c   1.000
_cell.angle_alpha   90.00
_cell.angle_beta   90.00
_cell.angle_gamma   90.00
#
_symmetry.space_group_name_H-M   'P 1'
#
loop_
_entity.id
_entity.type
_entity.pdbx_description
1 polymer ?
#
loop_
_entity_poly.entity_id
_entity_poly.type
_entity_poly.pdbx_seq_one_letter_code
_entity_poly.pdbx_strand_id
1 'polypeptide(L)'
;NKINQVLGAGMFLIMSMHTKANIKQHIEQQGFVFVKQIPAPQGMTGWVGHEDQYSNTVFISNDDKYYIKGELFDAQGKSLSNEQIEKHMKKAVLDDVWKTLEKSTWIQDGKPDAPRVVYVFSDPNCPYCYKFWQAARPWVESGKVQLRHIQVGVIREESRGQLATLLNSKDPAAVFNDINKNKGKKQLKKMEKIPVEVAAKIDANQALMGKYGFFSTPSMAWKNNQGEFKSTQGLAMDVKEIFEQ
;
A
#
# COMPACT_ATOMS: atom_id res chain seq x y z
N ASN A 1 18.57 -73.06 -27.55
CA ASN A 1 17.54 -72.02 -27.81
C ASN A 1 17.98 -70.66 -27.30
N LYS A 2 18.36 -69.79 -28.24
CA LYS A 2 18.83 -68.46 -27.98
C LYS A 2 17.60 -67.51 -27.92
N ILE A 3 17.45 -66.80 -26.82
CA ILE A 3 16.49 -65.70 -26.72
C ILE A 3 17.29 -64.40 -26.77
N ASN A 4 17.13 -63.63 -27.86
CA ASN A 4 17.67 -62.32 -28.01
C ASN A 4 16.82 -61.32 -27.19
N GLN A 5 17.44 -60.66 -26.22
CA GLN A 5 16.87 -59.45 -25.60
C GLN A 5 17.31 -58.23 -26.44
N VAL A 6 16.34 -57.56 -27.03
CA VAL A 6 16.52 -56.24 -27.66
C VAL A 6 16.33 -55.20 -26.58
N LEU A 7 17.39 -54.56 -26.14
CA LEU A 7 17.37 -53.36 -25.31
C LEU A 7 17.06 -52.15 -26.20
N GLY A 8 15.83 -51.71 -26.12
CA GLY A 8 15.41 -50.41 -26.72
C GLY A 8 15.89 -49.24 -25.85
N ALA A 9 16.97 -48.59 -26.28
CA ALA A 9 17.37 -47.29 -25.68
C ALA A 9 16.39 -46.19 -26.09
N GLY A 10 15.44 -45.90 -25.23
CA GLY A 10 14.57 -44.71 -25.36
C GLY A 10 15.38 -43.44 -25.07
N MET A 11 15.79 -42.76 -26.14
CA MET A 11 16.45 -41.45 -26.05
C MET A 11 15.36 -40.40 -25.71
N PHE A 12 15.23 -40.08 -24.42
CA PHE A 12 14.42 -38.92 -23.99
C PHE A 12 15.09 -37.65 -24.48
N LEU A 13 14.56 -37.07 -25.56
CA LEU A 13 14.89 -35.73 -26.00
C LEU A 13 14.29 -34.75 -24.96
N ILE A 14 15.10 -34.29 -24.00
CA ILE A 14 14.75 -33.16 -23.16
C ILE A 14 14.81 -31.93 -24.05
N MET A 15 13.67 -31.57 -24.64
CA MET A 15 13.50 -30.24 -25.26
C MET A 15 13.60 -29.22 -24.14
N SER A 16 14.79 -28.66 -23.98
CA SER A 16 15.01 -27.44 -23.21
C SER A 16 14.16 -26.34 -23.86
N MET A 17 12.95 -26.14 -23.33
CA MET A 17 12.18 -24.93 -23.63
C MET A 17 12.94 -23.74 -23.04
N HIS A 18 13.79 -23.12 -23.85
CA HIS A 18 14.32 -21.80 -23.57
C HIS A 18 13.11 -20.84 -23.66
N THR A 19 12.40 -20.64 -22.55
CA THR A 19 11.49 -19.51 -22.43
C THR A 19 12.35 -18.26 -22.64
N LYS A 20 12.13 -17.55 -23.76
CA LYS A 20 12.74 -16.24 -23.98
C LYS A 20 12.47 -15.42 -22.72
N ALA A 21 13.54 -15.00 -22.07
CA ALA A 21 13.41 -14.11 -20.91
C ALA A 21 12.67 -12.85 -21.38
N ASN A 22 11.44 -12.67 -20.92
CA ASN A 22 10.66 -11.49 -21.23
C ASN A 22 11.16 -10.38 -20.30
N ILE A 23 11.90 -9.42 -20.82
CA ILE A 23 12.44 -8.30 -20.04
C ILE A 23 11.35 -7.58 -19.25
N LYS A 24 10.17 -7.42 -19.84
CA LYS A 24 9.04 -6.80 -19.13
C LYS A 24 8.66 -7.58 -17.87
N GLN A 25 8.55 -8.89 -17.96
CA GLN A 25 8.27 -9.77 -16.81
C GLN A 25 9.40 -9.70 -15.75
N HIS A 26 10.66 -9.62 -16.18
CA HIS A 26 11.77 -9.45 -15.24
C HIS A 26 11.68 -8.13 -14.47
N ILE A 27 11.32 -7.03 -15.13
CA ILE A 27 11.14 -5.72 -14.51
C ILE A 27 9.94 -5.72 -13.56
N GLU A 28 8.83 -6.39 -13.94
CA GLU A 28 7.65 -6.58 -13.06
C GLU A 28 8.00 -7.37 -11.79
N GLN A 29 8.84 -8.40 -11.89
CA GLN A 29 9.33 -9.17 -10.73
C GLN A 29 10.20 -8.34 -9.77
N GLN A 30 10.80 -7.25 -10.25
CA GLN A 30 11.52 -6.27 -9.43
C GLN A 30 10.60 -5.25 -8.75
N GLY A 31 9.28 -5.33 -8.96
CA GLY A 31 8.29 -4.46 -8.35
C GLY A 31 7.81 -3.29 -9.19
N PHE A 32 8.27 -3.19 -10.45
CA PHE A 32 7.82 -2.13 -11.36
C PHE A 32 6.44 -2.44 -11.95
N VAL A 33 5.53 -1.48 -11.83
CA VAL A 33 4.18 -1.54 -12.41
C VAL A 33 4.13 -0.72 -13.69
N PHE A 34 3.94 -1.38 -14.84
CA PHE A 34 3.76 -0.72 -16.13
C PHE A 34 2.36 -0.12 -16.24
N VAL A 35 2.26 1.18 -16.49
CA VAL A 35 0.97 1.89 -16.54
C VAL A 35 0.56 2.22 -17.96
N LYS A 36 1.45 2.83 -18.76
CA LYS A 36 1.12 3.27 -20.11
C LYS A 36 2.34 3.16 -21.04
N GLN A 37 2.08 2.71 -22.27
CA GLN A 37 3.07 2.80 -23.35
C GLN A 37 3.19 4.26 -23.81
N ILE A 38 4.42 4.71 -24.02
CA ILE A 38 4.78 6.09 -24.35
C ILE A 38 5.66 6.13 -25.62
N PRO A 39 5.77 7.29 -26.27
CA PRO A 39 6.73 7.48 -27.36
C PRO A 39 8.15 7.11 -26.94
N ALA A 40 8.91 6.52 -27.85
CA ALA A 40 10.27 6.07 -27.60
C ALA A 40 11.15 6.30 -28.84
N PRO A 41 12.49 6.33 -28.69
CA PRO A 41 13.43 6.34 -29.83
C PRO A 41 13.23 5.14 -30.75
N GLN A 42 13.65 5.29 -32.01
CA GLN A 42 13.62 4.19 -32.96
C GLN A 42 14.37 2.97 -32.40
N GLY A 43 13.79 1.79 -32.57
CA GLY A 43 14.36 0.53 -32.08
C GLY A 43 14.05 0.22 -30.63
N MET A 44 13.25 1.05 -29.95
CA MET A 44 12.81 0.86 -28.54
C MET A 44 11.31 0.98 -28.39
N THR A 45 10.78 0.35 -27.34
CA THR A 45 9.42 0.53 -26.85
C THR A 45 9.49 1.20 -25.49
N GLY A 46 8.83 2.35 -25.36
CA GLY A 46 8.80 3.14 -24.11
C GLY A 46 7.59 2.84 -23.24
N TRP A 47 7.80 2.90 -21.94
CA TRP A 47 6.77 2.72 -20.93
C TRP A 47 6.96 3.72 -19.80
N VAL A 48 5.87 4.22 -19.26
CA VAL A 48 5.83 4.89 -17.97
C VAL A 48 5.18 3.99 -16.93
N GLY A 49 5.72 4.01 -15.73
CA GLY A 49 5.23 3.18 -14.63
C GLY A 49 5.78 3.65 -13.29
N HIS A 50 5.64 2.83 -12.26
CA HIS A 50 6.14 3.16 -10.92
C HIS A 50 6.62 1.92 -10.16
N GLU A 51 7.52 2.15 -9.21
CA GLU A 51 7.84 1.25 -8.11
C GLU A 51 7.39 1.97 -6.84
N ASP A 52 6.47 1.36 -6.11
CA ASP A 52 5.84 2.01 -4.97
C ASP A 52 5.28 3.41 -5.33
N GLN A 53 5.78 4.46 -4.68
CA GLN A 53 5.40 5.86 -4.94
C GLN A 53 6.28 6.56 -5.99
N TYR A 54 7.36 5.91 -6.46
CA TYR A 54 8.34 6.51 -7.37
C TYR A 54 8.01 6.21 -8.82
N SER A 55 7.61 7.23 -9.55
CA SER A 55 7.36 7.12 -10.99
C SER A 55 8.66 7.14 -11.80
N ASN A 56 8.70 6.34 -12.87
CA ASN A 56 9.86 6.27 -13.75
C ASN A 56 9.44 5.89 -15.18
N THR A 57 10.37 6.00 -16.13
CA THR A 57 10.20 5.49 -17.47
C THR A 57 11.14 4.32 -17.73
N VAL A 58 10.69 3.39 -18.59
CA VAL A 58 11.44 2.22 -19.02
C VAL A 58 11.40 2.15 -20.54
N PHE A 59 12.55 1.99 -21.15
CA PHE A 59 12.71 1.81 -22.60
C PHE A 59 13.32 0.44 -22.86
N ILE A 60 12.61 -0.41 -23.60
CA ILE A 60 13.00 -1.79 -23.89
C ILE A 60 13.35 -1.88 -25.37
N SER A 61 14.52 -2.44 -25.73
CA SER A 61 14.89 -2.68 -27.11
C SER A 61 13.91 -3.65 -27.80
N ASN A 62 13.59 -3.39 -29.07
CA ASN A 62 12.60 -4.19 -29.82
C ASN A 62 13.02 -5.67 -30.02
N ASP A 63 14.31 -5.98 -29.88
CA ASP A 63 14.82 -7.35 -29.87
C ASP A 63 14.76 -8.05 -28.50
N ASP A 64 14.22 -7.35 -27.50
CA ASP A 64 14.04 -7.83 -26.11
C ASP A 64 15.36 -8.29 -25.45
N LYS A 65 16.48 -7.56 -25.73
CA LYS A 65 17.78 -7.87 -25.14
C LYS A 65 18.24 -6.88 -24.09
N TYR A 66 17.82 -5.62 -24.21
CA TYR A 66 18.28 -4.54 -23.36
C TYR A 66 17.13 -3.68 -22.88
N TYR A 67 17.27 -3.09 -21.71
CA TYR A 67 16.38 -2.03 -21.22
C TYR A 67 17.13 -0.94 -20.50
N ILE A 68 16.55 0.25 -20.49
CA ILE A 68 16.99 1.40 -19.71
C ILE A 68 15.83 1.80 -18.81
N LYS A 69 16.08 1.90 -17.51
CA LYS A 69 15.14 2.52 -16.54
C LYS A 69 15.71 3.87 -16.15
N GLY A 70 15.01 4.96 -16.48
CA GLY A 70 15.50 6.30 -16.22
C GLY A 70 14.90 7.35 -17.13
N GLU A 71 15.47 8.55 -17.05
CA GLU A 71 15.00 9.73 -17.75
C GLU A 71 15.60 9.84 -19.17
N LEU A 72 14.74 10.17 -20.14
CA LEU A 72 15.11 10.41 -21.53
C LEU A 72 14.98 11.90 -21.85
N PHE A 73 16.03 12.45 -22.46
CA PHE A 73 16.07 13.84 -22.93
C PHE A 73 16.17 13.90 -24.45
N ASP A 74 15.60 14.94 -25.05
CA ASP A 74 15.87 15.26 -26.45
C ASP A 74 17.19 16.01 -26.63
N ALA A 75 17.55 16.31 -27.90
CA ALA A 75 18.78 17.03 -28.23
C ALA A 75 18.84 18.47 -27.71
N GLN A 76 17.72 19.03 -27.29
CA GLN A 76 17.58 20.36 -26.70
C GLN A 76 17.63 20.32 -25.15
N GLY A 77 17.78 19.12 -24.56
CA GLY A 77 17.83 18.92 -23.12
C GLY A 77 16.45 18.93 -22.42
N LYS A 78 15.35 18.84 -23.20
CA LYS A 78 14.00 18.70 -22.65
C LYS A 78 13.77 17.25 -22.21
N SER A 79 13.30 17.05 -20.99
CA SER A 79 12.92 15.71 -20.50
C SER A 79 11.62 15.26 -21.16
N LEU A 80 11.70 14.18 -21.94
CA LEU A 80 10.55 13.50 -22.52
C LEU A 80 9.89 12.57 -21.47
N SER A 81 10.66 12.07 -20.52
CA SER A 81 10.18 11.22 -19.43
C SER A 81 9.29 11.97 -18.47
N ASN A 82 9.69 13.16 -18.01
CA ASN A 82 8.92 13.95 -17.05
C ASN A 82 7.55 14.35 -17.60
N GLU A 83 7.45 14.72 -18.87
CA GLU A 83 6.17 15.01 -19.50
C GLU A 83 5.19 13.81 -19.42
N GLN A 84 5.69 12.59 -19.67
CA GLN A 84 4.87 11.38 -19.61
C GLN A 84 4.51 10.99 -18.16
N ILE A 85 5.44 11.19 -17.22
CA ILE A 85 5.21 10.96 -15.79
C ILE A 85 4.10 11.90 -15.29
N GLU A 86 4.20 13.19 -15.53
CA GLU A 86 3.19 14.17 -15.14
C GLU A 86 1.82 13.84 -15.73
N LYS A 87 1.78 13.44 -16.99
CA LYS A 87 0.55 13.14 -17.71
C LYS A 87 -0.15 11.87 -17.23
N HIS A 88 0.60 10.82 -16.88
CA HIS A 88 0.04 9.48 -16.72
C HIS A 88 0.16 8.88 -15.32
N MET A 89 1.05 9.40 -14.45
CA MET A 89 1.43 8.66 -13.25
C MET A 89 0.71 9.06 -11.97
N LYS A 90 0.38 10.33 -11.79
CA LYS A 90 -0.20 10.81 -10.52
C LYS A 90 -1.40 9.97 -10.08
N LYS A 91 -2.35 9.74 -10.99
CA LYS A 91 -3.55 8.95 -10.68
C LYS A 91 -3.21 7.48 -10.40
N ALA A 92 -2.35 6.88 -11.22
CA ALA A 92 -2.00 5.47 -11.11
C ALA A 92 -1.30 5.13 -9.78
N VAL A 93 -0.34 5.97 -9.35
CA VAL A 93 0.34 5.83 -8.05
C VAL A 93 -0.66 5.94 -6.90
N LEU A 94 -1.55 6.93 -6.93
CA LEU A 94 -2.53 7.12 -5.86
C LEU A 94 -3.58 6.01 -5.81
N ASP A 95 -3.96 5.43 -6.96
CA ASP A 95 -4.85 4.26 -7.01
C ASP A 95 -4.17 3.00 -6.43
N ASP A 96 -2.85 2.82 -6.64
CA ASP A 96 -2.08 1.72 -6.04
C ASP A 96 -1.93 1.89 -4.51
N VAL A 97 -1.65 3.11 -4.05
CA VAL A 97 -1.66 3.45 -2.62
C VAL A 97 -3.01 3.05 -2.01
N TRP A 98 -4.12 3.45 -2.62
CA TRP A 98 -5.47 3.13 -2.12
C TRP A 98 -5.70 1.62 -2.02
N LYS A 99 -5.38 0.85 -3.06
CA LYS A 99 -5.49 -0.62 -3.05
C LYS A 99 -4.64 -1.28 -1.96
N THR A 100 -3.49 -0.70 -1.66
CA THR A 100 -2.62 -1.21 -0.60
C THR A 100 -3.20 -0.93 0.78
N LEU A 101 -3.79 0.26 1.00
CA LEU A 101 -4.51 0.59 2.23
C LEU A 101 -5.72 -0.36 2.44
N GLU A 102 -6.46 -0.69 1.38
CA GLU A 102 -7.58 -1.63 1.45
C GLU A 102 -7.17 -3.03 1.94
N LYS A 103 -5.98 -3.49 1.57
CA LYS A 103 -5.43 -4.80 1.94
C LYS A 103 -4.70 -4.82 3.28
N SER A 104 -4.45 -3.66 3.89
CA SER A 104 -3.72 -3.57 5.17
C SER A 104 -4.55 -4.12 6.34
N THR A 105 -3.90 -4.33 7.48
CA THR A 105 -4.59 -4.68 8.72
C THR A 105 -5.18 -3.43 9.37
N TRP A 106 -6.48 -3.26 9.26
CA TRP A 106 -7.20 -2.12 9.83
C TRP A 106 -8.36 -2.56 10.74
N ILE A 107 -8.75 -1.67 11.63
CA ILE A 107 -9.89 -1.84 12.56
C ILE A 107 -11.04 -0.96 12.07
N GLN A 108 -12.21 -1.55 11.94
CA GLN A 108 -13.43 -0.85 11.53
C GLN A 108 -13.99 0.00 12.66
N ASP A 109 -14.35 1.24 12.32
CA ASP A 109 -15.10 2.15 13.18
C ASP A 109 -16.16 2.86 12.35
N GLY A 110 -17.41 2.57 12.60
CA GLY A 110 -18.57 2.98 11.82
C GLY A 110 -19.19 1.85 10.99
N LYS A 111 -20.22 2.19 10.21
CA LYS A 111 -20.98 1.23 9.40
C LYS A 111 -20.16 0.73 8.21
N PRO A 112 -20.25 -0.58 7.85
CA PRO A 112 -19.49 -1.13 6.73
C PRO A 112 -19.91 -0.57 5.37
N ASP A 113 -21.14 -0.10 5.25
CA ASP A 113 -21.76 0.46 4.05
C ASP A 113 -21.75 2.00 4.02
N ALA A 114 -21.00 2.64 4.91
CA ALA A 114 -20.88 4.10 4.90
C ALA A 114 -20.32 4.59 3.56
N PRO A 115 -20.90 5.65 2.98
CA PRO A 115 -20.53 6.13 1.64
C PRO A 115 -19.09 6.66 1.55
N ARG A 116 -18.50 7.04 2.68
CA ARG A 116 -17.13 7.54 2.74
C ARG A 116 -16.26 6.67 3.63
N VAL A 117 -15.12 6.27 3.09
CA VAL A 117 -14.06 5.54 3.81
C VAL A 117 -12.87 6.46 4.04
N VAL A 118 -12.36 6.49 5.27
CA VAL A 118 -11.14 7.20 5.64
C VAL A 118 -10.20 6.24 6.36
N TYR A 119 -9.00 6.04 5.82
CA TYR A 119 -7.92 5.32 6.51
C TYR A 119 -7.21 6.26 7.47
N VAL A 120 -6.93 5.77 8.67
CA VAL A 120 -6.31 6.55 9.75
C VAL A 120 -5.16 5.77 10.36
N PHE A 121 -3.92 6.19 10.12
CA PHE A 121 -2.78 5.70 10.88
C PHE A 121 -2.84 6.29 12.29
N SER A 122 -2.92 5.45 13.29
CA SER A 122 -3.09 5.87 14.68
C SER A 122 -2.35 4.96 15.66
N ASP A 123 -1.94 5.55 16.79
CA ASP A 123 -1.26 4.88 17.90
C ASP A 123 -2.12 4.96 19.15
N PRO A 124 -2.20 3.92 19.98
CA PRO A 124 -3.05 3.91 21.19
C PRO A 124 -2.67 4.99 22.23
N ASN A 125 -1.42 5.47 22.19
CA ASN A 125 -0.90 6.49 23.09
C ASN A 125 -0.87 7.91 22.47
N CYS A 126 -1.37 8.07 21.26
CA CYS A 126 -1.41 9.36 20.58
C CYS A 126 -2.60 10.21 21.04
N PRO A 127 -2.40 11.35 21.72
CA PRO A 127 -3.49 12.20 22.20
C PRO A 127 -4.25 12.86 21.04
N TYR A 128 -3.57 13.17 19.94
CA TYR A 128 -4.19 13.77 18.76
C TYR A 128 -5.03 12.77 17.98
N CYS A 129 -4.67 11.47 18.00
CA CYS A 129 -5.51 10.41 17.42
C CYS A 129 -6.85 10.29 18.17
N TYR A 130 -6.83 10.41 19.49
CA TYR A 130 -8.04 10.44 20.30
C TYR A 130 -8.90 11.67 20.02
N LYS A 131 -8.29 12.86 19.90
CA LYS A 131 -9.01 14.09 19.53
C LYS A 131 -9.66 13.97 18.15
N PHE A 132 -8.96 13.41 17.18
CA PHE A 132 -9.52 13.12 15.86
C PHE A 132 -10.70 12.14 15.93
N TRP A 133 -10.53 11.03 16.66
CA TRP A 133 -11.60 10.06 16.88
C TRP A 133 -12.85 10.71 17.48
N GLN A 134 -12.71 11.57 18.50
CA GLN A 134 -13.82 12.32 19.08
C GLN A 134 -14.50 13.26 18.08
N ALA A 135 -13.71 14.04 17.34
CA ALA A 135 -14.22 14.95 16.33
C ALA A 135 -14.99 14.25 15.21
N ALA A 136 -14.62 13.01 14.87
CA ALA A 136 -15.26 12.21 13.83
C ALA A 136 -16.63 11.63 14.24
N ARG A 137 -16.97 11.58 15.56
CA ARG A 137 -18.19 10.89 16.03
C ARG A 137 -19.47 11.28 15.32
N PRO A 138 -19.80 12.57 15.08
CA PRO A 138 -21.04 12.93 14.41
C PRO A 138 -21.22 12.28 13.03
N TRP A 139 -20.16 12.13 12.26
CA TRP A 139 -20.20 11.49 10.93
C TRP A 139 -20.21 9.97 10.99
N VAL A 140 -19.44 9.39 11.92
CA VAL A 140 -19.35 7.93 12.08
C VAL A 140 -20.66 7.39 12.66
N GLU A 141 -21.20 8.00 13.71
CA GLU A 141 -22.43 7.56 14.35
C GLU A 141 -23.67 7.76 13.47
N SER A 142 -23.69 8.81 12.65
CA SER A 142 -24.74 8.98 11.64
C SER A 142 -24.64 8.02 10.45
N GLY A 143 -23.56 7.24 10.35
CA GLY A 143 -23.33 6.28 9.27
C GLY A 143 -22.87 6.91 7.95
N LYS A 144 -22.42 8.17 7.97
CA LYS A 144 -21.90 8.86 6.79
C LYS A 144 -20.46 8.52 6.47
N VAL A 145 -19.68 8.13 7.49
CA VAL A 145 -18.23 7.85 7.40
C VAL A 145 -17.91 6.54 8.09
N GLN A 146 -17.06 5.73 7.46
CA GLN A 146 -16.34 4.61 8.07
C GLN A 146 -14.88 5.00 8.22
N LEU A 147 -14.37 4.98 9.45
CA LEU A 147 -12.94 5.04 9.70
C LEU A 147 -12.35 3.63 9.68
N ARG A 148 -11.20 3.47 9.02
CA ARG A 148 -10.39 2.26 9.00
C ARG A 148 -9.06 2.57 9.69
N HIS A 149 -8.97 2.21 10.97
CA HIS A 149 -7.80 2.52 11.78
C HIS A 149 -6.67 1.52 11.51
N ILE A 150 -5.62 1.97 10.83
CA ILE A 150 -4.36 1.25 10.63
C ILE A 150 -3.50 1.55 11.87
N GLN A 151 -3.44 0.60 12.79
CA GLN A 151 -2.76 0.78 14.05
C GLN A 151 -1.25 0.63 13.91
N VAL A 152 -0.49 1.59 14.45
CA VAL A 152 0.97 1.63 14.47
C VAL A 152 1.49 1.86 15.90
N GLY A 153 2.64 1.29 16.23
CA GLY A 153 3.21 1.36 17.59
C GLY A 153 4.47 2.21 17.63
N VAL A 154 4.32 3.54 17.47
CA VAL A 154 5.45 4.45 17.22
C VAL A 154 5.64 5.54 18.27
N ILE A 155 4.66 5.76 19.17
CA ILE A 155 4.68 6.89 20.11
C ILE A 155 5.40 6.55 21.42
N ARG A 156 5.18 5.33 21.97
CA ARG A 156 5.78 4.89 23.24
C ARG A 156 6.28 3.47 23.14
N GLU A 157 7.17 3.09 24.03
CA GLU A 157 7.71 1.73 24.12
C GLU A 157 6.59 0.69 24.31
N GLU A 158 5.59 0.98 25.13
CA GLU A 158 4.46 0.09 25.38
C GLU A 158 3.46 0.01 24.22
N SER A 159 3.47 0.96 23.26
CA SER A 159 2.51 1.02 22.16
C SER A 159 2.41 -0.30 21.40
N ARG A 160 3.54 -0.91 21.05
CA ARG A 160 3.59 -2.18 20.33
C ARG A 160 2.90 -3.31 21.08
N GLY A 161 3.18 -3.47 22.38
CA GLY A 161 2.54 -4.50 23.23
C GLY A 161 1.05 -4.26 23.45
N GLN A 162 0.63 -3.01 23.54
CA GLN A 162 -0.78 -2.63 23.63
C GLN A 162 -1.54 -2.93 22.33
N LEU A 163 -0.93 -2.66 21.17
CA LEU A 163 -1.49 -3.04 19.87
C LEU A 163 -1.61 -4.55 19.72
N ALA A 164 -0.63 -5.29 20.23
CA ALA A 164 -0.70 -6.76 20.20
C ALA A 164 -1.90 -7.27 20.98
N THR A 165 -2.20 -6.70 22.15
CA THR A 165 -3.41 -7.02 22.92
C THR A 165 -4.67 -6.69 22.14
N LEU A 166 -4.72 -5.54 21.47
CA LEU A 166 -5.85 -5.11 20.67
C LEU A 166 -6.09 -6.04 19.47
N LEU A 167 -5.06 -6.25 18.65
CA LEU A 167 -5.16 -7.04 17.42
C LEU A 167 -5.31 -8.55 17.67
N ASN A 168 -4.90 -9.05 18.84
CA ASN A 168 -5.09 -10.45 19.25
C ASN A 168 -6.42 -10.71 19.95
N SER A 169 -7.25 -9.69 20.15
CA SER A 169 -8.57 -9.85 20.74
C SER A 169 -9.55 -10.54 19.77
N LYS A 170 -10.63 -11.12 20.30
CA LYS A 170 -11.69 -11.73 19.48
C LYS A 170 -12.42 -10.73 18.60
N ASP A 171 -12.55 -9.51 19.07
CA ASP A 171 -13.22 -8.40 18.38
C ASP A 171 -12.40 -7.11 18.57
N PRO A 172 -11.39 -6.85 17.73
CA PRO A 172 -10.58 -5.65 17.81
C PRO A 172 -11.38 -4.35 17.67
N ALA A 173 -12.46 -4.35 16.89
CA ALA A 173 -13.30 -3.17 16.70
C ALA A 173 -14.06 -2.81 17.97
N ALA A 174 -14.67 -3.80 18.65
CA ALA A 174 -15.34 -3.58 19.92
C ALA A 174 -14.36 -3.11 21.00
N VAL A 175 -13.18 -3.73 21.11
CA VAL A 175 -12.15 -3.33 22.08
C VAL A 175 -11.64 -1.93 21.79
N PHE A 176 -11.35 -1.59 20.53
CA PHE A 176 -10.91 -0.25 20.13
C PHE A 176 -11.93 0.83 20.51
N ASN A 177 -13.20 0.60 20.20
CA ASN A 177 -14.28 1.53 20.53
C ASN A 177 -14.49 1.68 22.03
N ASP A 178 -14.43 0.57 22.81
CA ASP A 178 -14.57 0.62 24.26
C ASP A 178 -13.43 1.40 24.92
N ILE A 179 -12.18 1.21 24.50
CA ILE A 179 -11.03 1.96 25.00
C ILE A 179 -11.15 3.46 24.70
N ASN A 180 -11.57 3.83 23.48
CA ASN A 180 -11.73 5.24 23.12
C ASN A 180 -12.92 5.90 23.85
N LYS A 181 -14.07 5.22 23.97
CA LYS A 181 -15.22 5.71 24.75
C LYS A 181 -14.90 5.90 26.22
N ASN A 182 -14.02 5.08 26.78
CA ASN A 182 -13.62 5.11 28.18
C ASN A 182 -12.20 5.65 28.39
N LYS A 183 -11.73 6.52 27.50
CA LYS A 183 -10.37 7.09 27.56
C LYS A 183 -10.13 7.76 28.92
N GLY A 184 -8.98 7.42 29.55
CA GLY A 184 -8.63 7.85 30.88
C GLY A 184 -9.14 6.93 32.01
N LYS A 185 -10.15 6.08 31.78
CA LYS A 185 -10.64 5.07 32.71
C LYS A 185 -10.20 3.66 32.35
N LYS A 186 -10.04 3.37 31.07
CA LYS A 186 -9.56 2.09 30.53
C LYS A 186 -8.31 2.29 29.71
N GLN A 187 -7.41 1.31 29.77
CA GLN A 187 -6.19 1.27 28.97
C GLN A 187 -5.95 -0.16 28.48
N LEU A 188 -5.33 -0.28 27.29
CA LEU A 188 -4.84 -1.54 26.80
C LEU A 188 -3.66 -2.01 27.68
N LYS A 189 -3.72 -3.23 28.17
CA LYS A 189 -2.58 -3.86 28.84
C LYS A 189 -1.54 -4.22 27.79
N LYS A 190 -0.27 -4.05 28.11
CA LYS A 190 0.85 -4.46 27.28
C LYS A 190 0.94 -5.98 27.26
N MET A 191 1.01 -6.58 26.07
CA MET A 191 1.33 -7.99 25.87
C MET A 191 2.86 -8.14 25.79
N GLU A 192 3.42 -8.95 26.71
CA GLU A 192 4.90 -9.12 26.79
C GLU A 192 5.42 -10.10 25.72
N LYS A 193 4.67 -11.18 25.44
CA LYS A 193 5.02 -12.17 24.38
C LYS A 193 4.03 -12.02 23.24
N ILE A 194 4.47 -11.36 22.19
CA ILE A 194 3.63 -11.09 21.00
C ILE A 194 3.68 -12.28 20.06
N PRO A 195 2.53 -12.87 19.67
CA PRO A 195 2.49 -13.91 18.63
C PRO A 195 3.08 -13.40 17.31
N VAL A 196 3.78 -14.27 16.59
CA VAL A 196 4.51 -13.91 15.35
C VAL A 196 3.59 -13.30 14.30
N GLU A 197 2.39 -13.85 14.13
CA GLU A 197 1.38 -13.36 13.19
C GLU A 197 0.84 -11.97 13.55
N VAL A 198 0.76 -11.65 14.86
CA VAL A 198 0.35 -10.31 15.33
C VAL A 198 1.48 -9.31 15.16
N ALA A 199 2.72 -9.71 15.49
CA ALA A 199 3.90 -8.90 15.26
C ALA A 199 4.03 -8.51 13.77
N ALA A 200 3.86 -9.49 12.86
CA ALA A 200 3.92 -9.26 11.43
C ALA A 200 2.87 -8.24 10.94
N LYS A 201 1.65 -8.26 11.47
CA LYS A 201 0.61 -7.24 11.16
C LYS A 201 1.01 -5.84 11.60
N ILE A 202 1.58 -5.70 12.80
CA ILE A 202 2.04 -4.41 13.31
C ILE A 202 3.19 -3.89 12.47
N ASP A 203 4.17 -4.75 12.14
CA ASP A 203 5.34 -4.38 11.34
C ASP A 203 4.93 -3.98 9.92
N ALA A 204 4.01 -4.71 9.30
CA ALA A 204 3.46 -4.37 7.98
C ALA A 204 2.76 -2.99 7.99
N ASN A 205 1.98 -2.68 9.02
CA ASN A 205 1.33 -1.37 9.15
C ASN A 205 2.35 -0.24 9.33
N GLN A 206 3.40 -0.43 10.15
CA GLN A 206 4.47 0.55 10.32
C GLN A 206 5.27 0.77 9.04
N ALA A 207 5.61 -0.32 8.34
CA ALA A 207 6.29 -0.24 7.05
C ALA A 207 5.43 0.51 6.01
N LEU A 208 4.12 0.25 5.99
CA LEU A 208 3.16 0.93 5.10
C LEU A 208 3.09 2.44 5.38
N MET A 209 3.07 2.83 6.65
CA MET A 209 3.11 4.23 7.08
C MET A 209 4.35 4.95 6.53
N GLY A 210 5.54 4.37 6.72
CA GLY A 210 6.80 4.93 6.23
C GLY A 210 6.90 4.93 4.70
N LYS A 211 6.44 3.84 4.03
CA LYS A 211 6.44 3.70 2.57
C LYS A 211 5.71 4.86 1.88
N TYR A 212 4.60 5.32 2.43
CA TYR A 212 3.81 6.39 1.83
C TYR A 212 4.08 7.79 2.42
N GLY A 213 5.18 7.94 3.16
CA GLY A 213 5.64 9.24 3.65
C GLY A 213 4.78 9.81 4.77
N PHE A 214 4.10 8.95 5.54
CA PHE A 214 3.42 9.37 6.75
C PHE A 214 4.38 9.26 7.94
N PHE A 215 4.69 10.39 8.57
CA PHE A 215 5.68 10.47 9.65
C PHE A 215 5.09 10.91 11.00
N SER A 216 3.79 11.14 11.06
CA SER A 216 3.09 11.53 12.28
C SER A 216 1.74 10.81 12.42
N THR A 217 1.22 10.75 13.65
CA THR A 217 -0.13 10.25 13.93
C THR A 217 -0.99 11.33 14.59
N PRO A 218 -2.27 11.46 14.21
CA PRO A 218 -2.94 10.72 13.15
C PRO A 218 -2.46 11.12 11.76
N SER A 219 -2.41 10.19 10.81
CA SER A 219 -2.33 10.50 9.37
C SER A 219 -3.55 9.92 8.69
N MET A 220 -4.21 10.69 7.84
CA MET A 220 -5.45 10.30 7.19
C MET A 220 -5.29 10.24 5.69
N ALA A 221 -5.98 9.27 5.06
CA ALA A 221 -6.08 9.13 3.62
C ALA A 221 -7.54 8.81 3.22
N TRP A 222 -8.07 9.55 2.25
CA TRP A 222 -9.45 9.39 1.78
C TRP A 222 -9.57 9.68 0.28
N LYS A 223 -10.72 9.37 -0.31
CA LYS A 223 -11.10 9.88 -1.62
C LYS A 223 -12.16 10.95 -1.44
N ASN A 224 -11.97 12.11 -2.09
CA ASN A 224 -12.97 13.17 -2.10
C ASN A 224 -14.20 12.80 -2.97
N ASN A 225 -15.17 13.70 -3.09
CA ASN A 225 -16.40 13.49 -3.87
C ASN A 225 -16.14 13.30 -5.38
N GLN A 226 -14.98 13.70 -5.89
CA GLN A 226 -14.52 13.51 -7.26
C GLN A 226 -13.75 12.16 -7.43
N GLY A 227 -13.62 11.37 -6.35
CA GLY A 227 -12.84 10.14 -6.36
C GLY A 227 -11.32 10.33 -6.33
N GLU A 228 -10.84 11.55 -6.11
CA GLU A 228 -9.43 11.86 -6.02
C GLU A 228 -8.88 11.50 -4.64
N PHE A 229 -7.71 10.85 -4.62
CA PHE A 229 -6.98 10.58 -3.39
C PHE A 229 -6.51 11.88 -2.73
N LYS A 230 -6.77 11.98 -1.44
CA LYS A 230 -6.33 13.06 -0.56
C LYS A 230 -5.68 12.46 0.69
N SER A 231 -4.75 13.17 1.29
CA SER A 231 -4.14 12.79 2.56
C SER A 231 -3.73 14.02 3.37
N THR A 232 -3.69 13.87 4.68
CA THR A 232 -3.16 14.88 5.60
C THR A 232 -2.52 14.21 6.82
N GLN A 233 -1.63 14.94 7.50
CA GLN A 233 -0.90 14.44 8.66
C GLN A 233 -1.09 15.38 9.86
N GLY A 234 -1.11 14.80 11.07
CA GLY A 234 -1.41 15.53 12.28
C GLY A 234 -2.91 15.73 12.51
N LEU A 235 -3.26 16.51 13.52
CA LEU A 235 -4.66 16.85 13.80
C LEU A 235 -5.17 17.80 12.73
N ALA A 236 -6.15 17.38 11.95
CA ALA A 236 -6.84 18.26 11.00
C ALA A 236 -7.51 19.41 11.77
N MET A 237 -7.29 20.65 11.31
CA MET A 237 -7.93 21.84 11.90
C MET A 237 -9.43 21.83 11.66
N ASP A 238 -9.86 21.37 10.49
CA ASP A 238 -11.27 21.16 10.15
C ASP A 238 -11.46 19.75 9.57
N VAL A 239 -12.12 18.87 10.34
CA VAL A 239 -12.46 17.50 9.92
C VAL A 239 -13.50 17.46 8.81
N LYS A 240 -14.23 18.57 8.54
CA LYS A 240 -15.21 18.65 7.46
C LYS A 240 -14.56 18.49 6.09
N GLU A 241 -13.34 18.98 5.92
CA GLU A 241 -12.57 18.77 4.69
C GLU A 241 -12.42 17.28 4.37
N ILE A 242 -12.22 16.45 5.39
CA ILE A 242 -12.04 15.01 5.23
C ILE A 242 -13.39 14.29 4.99
N PHE A 243 -14.45 14.76 5.62
CA PHE A 243 -15.72 14.04 5.70
C PHE A 243 -16.82 14.54 4.75
N GLU A 244 -16.72 15.75 4.24
CA GLU A 244 -17.79 16.40 3.44
C GLU A 244 -17.37 16.78 2.01
N GLN A 245 -16.08 16.80 1.67
CA GLN A 245 -15.56 17.20 0.35
C GLN A 245 -15.30 16.04 -0.61
#